data_9d6137f147a97e7b246547098205e6e7
#
_entry.id   9d6137f147a97e7b246547098205e6e7
#
_cell.length_a   1.000
_cell.length_b   1.000
_cell.length_c   1.000
_cell.angle_alpha   90.00
_cell.angle_beta   90.00
_cell.angle_gamma   90.00
#
_symmetry.space_group_name_H-M   'P 1'
#
loop_
_entity.id
_entity.type
_entity.pdbx_description
1 polymer ?
#
loop_
_entity_poly.entity_id
_entity_poly.type
_entity_poly.pdbx_seq_one_letter_code
_entity_poly.pdbx_strand_id
1 'polypeptide(L)'
;MFDDTQNENLGDLERLQKVFDNLPDEKLIRRLKEKRGKGRNEWLVEAMWNSFIASFIFDHDSIASLLRELNRNSQLRIICGFQPHIYSVLTDKKDEYGKRISESRYKLAPTASAYTNFLNNLKECEQELREMFNTLVKYMYENLNDFGEIMAADGTEKIWTVKVSAFNK
;
A
#
# COMPACT_ATOMS: atom_id res chain seq x y z
N MET A 1 -14.48 -18.04 15.15
CA MET A 1 -13.70 -17.88 16.37
C MET A 1 -12.28 -17.57 15.92
N PHE A 2 -11.92 -16.29 15.88
CA PHE A 2 -10.53 -15.92 15.64
C PHE A 2 -9.75 -16.35 16.87
N ASP A 3 -8.83 -17.27 16.68
CA ASP A 3 -7.94 -17.73 17.75
C ASP A 3 -6.85 -16.68 17.95
N ASP A 4 -7.08 -15.75 18.89
CA ASP A 4 -6.14 -14.67 19.22
C ASP A 4 -4.77 -15.23 19.65
N THR A 5 -4.72 -16.48 20.11
CA THR A 5 -3.47 -17.10 20.56
C THR A 5 -2.52 -17.47 19.42
N GLN A 6 -3.01 -17.62 18.18
CA GLN A 6 -2.17 -17.88 17.01
C GLN A 6 -1.52 -16.59 16.43
N ASN A 7 -2.07 -15.41 16.73
CA ASN A 7 -1.54 -14.15 16.21
C ASN A 7 -0.33 -13.61 16.99
N GLU A 8 -0.14 -14.01 18.23
CA GLU A 8 0.97 -13.51 19.07
C GLU A 8 2.34 -14.01 18.62
N ASN A 9 2.42 -15.12 17.89
CA ASN A 9 3.67 -15.71 17.41
C ASN A 9 4.00 -15.42 15.93
N LEU A 10 3.14 -14.67 15.23
CA LEU A 10 3.39 -14.31 13.83
C LEU A 10 4.37 -13.13 13.76
N GLY A 11 5.40 -13.26 12.93
CA GLY A 11 6.27 -12.13 12.60
C GLY A 11 5.49 -10.99 11.91
N ASP A 12 5.97 -9.76 12.06
CA ASP A 12 5.28 -8.58 11.51
C ASP A 12 5.02 -8.68 10.00
N LEU A 13 5.90 -9.33 9.26
CA LEU A 13 5.73 -9.54 7.82
C LEU A 13 4.63 -10.55 7.48
N GLU A 14 4.45 -11.59 8.31
CA GLU A 14 3.35 -12.54 8.13
C GLU A 14 2.00 -11.92 8.46
N ARG A 15 1.96 -11.04 9.48
CA ARG A 15 0.76 -10.23 9.78
C ARG A 15 0.41 -9.32 8.60
N LEU A 16 1.41 -8.64 8.03
CA LEU A 16 1.23 -7.80 6.86
C LEU A 16 0.69 -8.60 5.66
N GLN A 17 1.22 -9.79 5.39
CA GLN A 17 0.73 -10.66 4.32
C GLN A 17 -0.75 -11.02 4.53
N LYS A 18 -1.14 -11.40 5.76
CA LYS A 18 -2.54 -11.67 6.09
C LYS A 18 -3.45 -10.46 5.86
N VAL A 19 -2.97 -9.24 6.14
CA VAL A 19 -3.72 -8.02 5.82
C VAL A 19 -3.95 -7.92 4.32
N PHE A 20 -2.90 -8.08 3.50
CA PHE A 20 -3.03 -7.99 2.04
C PHE A 20 -3.98 -9.05 1.47
N ASP A 21 -3.92 -10.28 1.97
CA ASP A 21 -4.74 -11.39 1.50
C ASP A 21 -6.25 -11.22 1.82
N ASN A 22 -6.59 -10.34 2.77
CA ASN A 22 -7.96 -10.16 3.24
C ASN A 22 -8.54 -8.76 2.98
N LEU A 23 -7.79 -7.86 2.34
CA LEU A 23 -8.31 -6.54 1.98
C LEU A 23 -9.30 -6.64 0.81
N PRO A 24 -10.52 -6.09 0.92
CA PRO A 24 -11.50 -6.07 -0.18
C PRO A 24 -11.20 -4.88 -1.13
N ASP A 25 -10.01 -4.86 -1.73
CA ASP A 25 -9.48 -3.71 -2.47
C ASP A 25 -9.52 -3.86 -4.01
N GLU A 26 -10.14 -4.92 -4.55
CA GLU A 26 -10.14 -5.21 -5.98
C GLU A 26 -10.74 -4.07 -6.81
N LYS A 27 -11.81 -3.40 -6.33
CA LYS A 27 -12.41 -2.25 -7.02
C LYS A 27 -11.46 -1.06 -7.04
N LEU A 28 -10.82 -0.79 -5.90
CA LEU A 28 -9.85 0.29 -5.75
C LEU A 28 -8.64 0.08 -6.67
N ILE A 29 -8.06 -1.11 -6.67
CA ILE A 29 -6.92 -1.47 -7.52
C ILE A 29 -7.27 -1.31 -9.00
N ARG A 30 -8.44 -1.79 -9.44
CA ARG A 30 -8.92 -1.61 -10.82
C ARG A 30 -9.01 -0.13 -11.17
N ARG A 31 -9.62 0.69 -10.31
CA ARG A 31 -9.76 2.12 -10.53
C ARG A 31 -8.43 2.85 -10.62
N LEU A 32 -7.49 2.52 -9.73
CA LEU A 32 -6.12 3.05 -9.75
C LEU A 32 -5.38 2.70 -11.05
N LYS A 33 -5.55 1.47 -11.56
CA LYS A 33 -4.99 1.04 -12.86
C LYS A 33 -5.55 1.85 -14.02
N GLU A 34 -6.87 2.10 -14.02
CA GLU A 34 -7.53 2.95 -15.03
C GLU A 34 -6.98 4.37 -15.00
N LYS A 35 -6.88 4.98 -13.81
CA LYS A 35 -6.36 6.35 -13.64
C LYS A 35 -4.90 6.48 -14.05
N ARG A 36 -4.09 5.48 -13.76
CA ARG A 36 -2.69 5.47 -14.19
C ARG A 36 -2.55 5.47 -15.71
N GLY A 37 -3.51 4.87 -16.42
CA GLY A 37 -3.52 4.80 -17.88
C GLY A 37 -2.30 4.12 -18.49
N LYS A 38 -1.93 4.54 -19.72
CA LYS A 38 -0.81 3.98 -20.49
C LYS A 38 0.55 4.60 -20.14
N GLY A 39 0.66 5.32 -19.03
CA GLY A 39 1.90 5.97 -18.61
C GLY A 39 3.01 4.99 -18.24
N ARG A 40 4.10 5.53 -17.70
CA ARG A 40 5.28 4.75 -17.29
C ARG A 40 4.94 3.74 -16.19
N ASN A 41 5.04 2.45 -16.51
CA ASN A 41 4.62 1.34 -15.65
C ASN A 41 5.81 0.65 -14.94
N GLU A 42 6.76 1.43 -14.42
CA GLU A 42 7.91 0.86 -13.71
C GLU A 42 7.50 0.05 -12.48
N TRP A 43 6.42 0.45 -11.81
CA TRP A 43 5.96 -0.17 -10.57
C TRP A 43 4.49 -0.59 -10.69
N LEU A 44 4.16 -1.78 -10.19
CA LEU A 44 2.78 -2.24 -10.14
C LEU A 44 1.94 -1.37 -9.20
N VAL A 45 0.68 -1.14 -9.55
CA VAL A 45 -0.26 -0.39 -8.69
C VAL A 45 -0.46 -1.11 -7.37
N GLU A 46 -0.56 -2.42 -7.41
CA GLU A 46 -0.68 -3.29 -6.24
C GLU A 46 0.51 -3.12 -5.29
N ALA A 47 1.73 -3.12 -5.82
CA ALA A 47 2.93 -2.94 -5.00
C ALA A 47 2.97 -1.56 -4.32
N MET A 48 2.54 -0.51 -5.05
CA MET A 48 2.42 0.84 -4.49
C MET A 48 1.37 0.89 -3.39
N TRP A 49 0.21 0.26 -3.60
CA TRP A 49 -0.87 0.17 -2.63
C TRP A 49 -0.45 -0.62 -1.39
N ASN A 50 0.11 -1.81 -1.57
CA ASN A 50 0.60 -2.64 -0.47
C ASN A 50 1.64 -1.89 0.38
N SER A 51 2.55 -1.16 -0.25
CA SER A 51 3.53 -0.35 0.49
C SER A 51 2.88 0.82 1.23
N PHE A 52 1.80 1.37 0.71
CA PHE A 52 1.02 2.40 1.40
C PHE A 52 0.36 1.84 2.66
N ILE A 53 -0.28 0.66 2.59
CA ILE A 53 -0.82 -0.03 3.77
C ILE A 53 0.30 -0.37 4.76
N ALA A 54 1.43 -0.91 4.28
CA ALA A 54 2.58 -1.22 5.13
C ALA A 54 3.10 0.01 5.88
N SER A 55 3.01 1.21 5.30
CA SER A 55 3.45 2.45 5.95
C SER A 55 2.68 2.75 7.23
N PHE A 56 1.41 2.41 7.30
CA PHE A 56 0.60 2.56 8.51
C PHE A 56 0.91 1.47 9.54
N ILE A 57 1.07 0.22 9.10
CA ILE A 57 1.33 -0.91 10.00
C ILE A 57 2.69 -0.79 10.68
N PHE A 58 3.69 -0.27 9.97
CA PHE A 58 5.06 -0.05 10.51
C PHE A 58 5.31 1.40 10.97
N ASP A 59 4.26 2.20 11.11
CA ASP A 59 4.30 3.56 11.66
C ASP A 59 5.37 4.46 10.99
N HIS A 60 5.37 4.46 9.66
CA HIS A 60 6.27 5.34 8.91
C HIS A 60 5.75 6.78 8.89
N ASP A 61 6.46 7.69 9.53
CA ASP A 61 6.10 9.12 9.65
C ASP A 61 5.98 9.85 8.30
N SER A 62 6.62 9.34 7.25
CA SER A 62 6.69 10.03 5.97
C SER A 62 6.96 9.08 4.80
N ILE A 63 6.60 9.54 3.59
CA ILE A 63 6.95 8.85 2.35
C ILE A 63 8.47 8.63 2.26
N ALA A 64 9.28 9.59 2.69
CA ALA A 64 10.74 9.46 2.65
C ALA A 64 11.23 8.33 3.57
N SER A 65 10.61 8.15 4.73
CA SER A 65 10.90 7.03 5.66
C SER A 65 10.55 5.69 5.02
N LEU A 66 9.34 5.57 4.48
CA LEU A 66 8.89 4.36 3.76
C LEU A 66 9.82 4.01 2.59
N LEU A 67 10.13 4.98 1.71
CA LEU A 67 11.00 4.74 0.55
C LEU A 67 12.42 4.33 0.95
N ARG A 68 12.93 4.86 2.04
CA ARG A 68 14.20 4.46 2.62
C ARG A 68 14.15 3.02 3.11
N GLU A 69 13.07 2.65 3.80
CA GLU A 69 12.86 1.27 4.26
C GLU A 69 12.72 0.31 3.08
N LEU A 70 11.93 0.63 2.07
CA LEU A 70 11.81 -0.17 0.86
C LEU A 70 13.15 -0.36 0.13
N ASN A 71 14.07 0.62 0.18
CA ASN A 71 15.38 0.48 -0.46
C ASN A 71 16.31 -0.49 0.29
N ARG A 72 16.23 -0.57 1.62
CA ARG A 72 17.13 -1.40 2.43
C ARG A 72 16.55 -2.76 2.81
N ASN A 73 15.23 -2.87 2.97
CA ASN A 73 14.56 -4.09 3.41
C ASN A 73 14.01 -4.89 2.22
N SER A 74 14.72 -5.95 1.84
CA SER A 74 14.33 -6.79 0.72
C SER A 74 13.06 -7.60 0.99
N GLN A 75 12.84 -8.03 2.24
CA GLN A 75 11.66 -8.80 2.60
C GLN A 75 10.40 -7.96 2.49
N LEU A 76 10.43 -6.71 2.98
CA LEU A 76 9.33 -5.77 2.83
C LEU A 76 9.02 -5.50 1.35
N ARG A 77 10.06 -5.31 0.51
CA ARG A 77 9.85 -5.15 -0.95
C ARG A 77 9.13 -6.34 -1.56
N ILE A 78 9.60 -7.55 -1.26
CA ILE A 78 9.04 -8.80 -1.82
C ILE A 78 7.58 -8.94 -1.42
N ILE A 79 7.26 -8.76 -0.14
CA ILE A 79 5.88 -8.86 0.37
C ILE A 79 4.97 -7.81 -0.25
N CYS A 80 5.44 -6.57 -0.41
CA CYS A 80 4.67 -5.54 -1.11
C CYS A 80 4.51 -5.82 -2.62
N GLY A 81 5.30 -6.74 -3.20
CA GLY A 81 5.25 -7.09 -4.62
C GLY A 81 6.17 -6.25 -5.52
N PHE A 82 7.15 -5.55 -4.95
CA PHE A 82 8.15 -4.83 -5.74
C PHE A 82 9.19 -5.78 -6.31
N GLN A 83 9.45 -5.63 -7.60
CA GLN A 83 10.56 -6.28 -8.29
C GLN A 83 11.61 -5.24 -8.68
N PRO A 84 12.92 -5.58 -8.63
CA PRO A 84 13.96 -4.67 -9.09
C PRO A 84 13.74 -4.26 -10.55
N HIS A 85 13.68 -2.96 -10.80
CA HIS A 85 13.61 -2.44 -12.16
C HIS A 85 15.01 -2.23 -12.70
N ILE A 86 15.35 -2.94 -13.78
CA ILE A 86 16.66 -2.87 -14.44
C ILE A 86 16.59 -1.83 -15.56
N TYR A 87 17.55 -0.93 -15.60
CA TYR A 87 17.67 0.06 -16.66
C TYR A 87 19.13 0.25 -17.07
N SER A 88 19.34 0.59 -18.34
CA SER A 88 20.68 0.82 -18.89
C SER A 88 21.03 2.29 -18.85
N VAL A 89 22.24 2.60 -18.40
CA VAL A 89 22.82 3.96 -18.41
C VAL A 89 24.08 3.96 -19.25
N LEU A 90 24.15 4.88 -20.22
CA LEU A 90 25.38 5.13 -20.95
C LEU A 90 26.40 5.77 -20.01
N THR A 91 27.56 5.17 -19.87
CA THR A 91 28.67 5.71 -19.08
C THR A 91 29.59 6.58 -19.95
N ASP A 92 30.46 7.36 -19.32
CA ASP A 92 31.50 8.10 -20.04
C ASP A 92 32.68 7.21 -20.48
N LYS A 93 32.69 5.94 -20.05
CA LYS A 93 33.65 4.95 -20.49
C LYS A 93 33.35 4.57 -21.94
N LYS A 94 34.41 4.43 -22.73
CA LYS A 94 34.34 3.99 -24.13
C LYS A 94 35.01 2.63 -24.27
N ASP A 95 34.46 1.82 -25.17
CA ASP A 95 35.10 0.58 -25.59
C ASP A 95 36.33 0.88 -26.53
N GLU A 96 36.99 -0.17 -26.97
CA GLU A 96 38.16 -0.10 -27.90
C GLU A 96 37.85 0.56 -29.25
N TYR A 97 36.55 0.65 -29.61
CA TYR A 97 36.05 1.28 -30.84
C TYR A 97 35.55 2.71 -30.62
N GLY A 98 35.71 3.26 -29.39
CA GLY A 98 35.27 4.61 -29.02
C GLY A 98 33.78 4.75 -28.76
N LYS A 99 33.00 3.65 -28.72
CA LYS A 99 31.57 3.64 -28.39
C LYS A 99 31.35 3.67 -26.87
N ARG A 100 30.39 4.45 -26.40
CA ARG A 100 30.05 4.50 -24.95
C ARG A 100 29.54 3.15 -24.46
N ILE A 101 30.08 2.71 -23.33
CA ILE A 101 29.67 1.47 -22.66
C ILE A 101 28.38 1.72 -21.90
N SER A 102 27.41 0.80 -22.03
CA SER A 102 26.18 0.79 -21.25
C SER A 102 26.34 -0.08 -20.01
N GLU A 103 26.03 0.48 -18.86
CA GLU A 103 25.98 -0.25 -17.58
C GLU A 103 24.54 -0.46 -17.14
N SER A 104 24.21 -1.66 -16.66
CA SER A 104 22.92 -1.94 -16.06
C SER A 104 22.88 -1.42 -14.63
N ARG A 105 21.85 -0.67 -14.31
CA ARG A 105 21.56 -0.19 -12.95
C ARG A 105 20.21 -0.69 -12.49
N TYR A 106 20.03 -0.72 -11.18
CA TYR A 106 18.81 -1.22 -10.55
C TYR A 106 18.13 -0.11 -9.77
N LYS A 107 16.82 -0.02 -9.90
CA LYS A 107 15.94 0.68 -8.95
C LYS A 107 15.25 -0.38 -8.10
N LEU A 108 15.35 -0.27 -6.80
CA LEU A 108 14.76 -1.22 -5.85
C LEU A 108 13.42 -0.74 -5.31
N ALA A 109 13.19 0.57 -5.29
CA ALA A 109 11.98 1.19 -4.79
C ALA A 109 11.57 2.38 -5.69
N PRO A 110 10.31 2.81 -5.65
CA PRO A 110 9.86 3.98 -6.39
C PRO A 110 10.57 5.26 -5.93
N THR A 111 10.63 6.23 -6.82
CA THR A 111 11.08 7.59 -6.48
C THR A 111 9.97 8.32 -5.72
N ALA A 112 10.33 9.35 -4.96
CA ALA A 112 9.35 10.21 -4.28
C ALA A 112 8.32 10.81 -5.25
N SER A 113 8.74 11.21 -6.45
CA SER A 113 7.84 11.73 -7.50
C SER A 113 6.85 10.66 -7.98
N ALA A 114 7.30 9.42 -8.23
CA ALA A 114 6.42 8.32 -8.62
C ALA A 114 5.40 8.01 -7.52
N TYR A 115 5.83 8.06 -6.27
CA TYR A 115 4.96 7.82 -5.11
C TYR A 115 3.95 8.96 -4.93
N THR A 116 4.35 10.21 -5.10
CA THR A 116 3.44 11.36 -5.06
C THR A 116 2.36 11.27 -6.14
N ASN A 117 2.72 10.86 -7.36
CA ASN A 117 1.75 10.64 -8.43
C ASN A 117 0.75 9.52 -8.08
N PHE A 118 1.22 8.43 -7.48
CA PHE A 118 0.34 7.39 -6.97
C PHE A 118 -0.64 7.94 -5.93
N LEU A 119 -0.16 8.71 -4.94
CA LEU A 119 -1.03 9.29 -3.90
C LEU A 119 -2.04 10.31 -4.48
N ASN A 120 -1.68 11.05 -5.51
CA ASN A 120 -2.61 11.94 -6.19
C ASN A 120 -3.73 11.14 -6.88
N ASN A 121 -3.39 10.04 -7.56
CA ASN A 121 -4.39 9.14 -8.13
C ASN A 121 -5.29 8.50 -7.05
N LEU A 122 -4.70 8.12 -5.91
CA LEU A 122 -5.42 7.54 -4.79
C LEU A 122 -6.44 8.52 -4.17
N LYS A 123 -6.08 9.79 -4.04
CA LYS A 123 -7.01 10.85 -3.56
C LYS A 123 -8.25 10.97 -4.43
N GLU A 124 -8.14 10.70 -5.73
CA GLU A 124 -9.26 10.73 -6.65
C GLU A 124 -10.11 9.45 -6.64
N CYS A 125 -9.74 8.44 -5.84
CA CYS A 125 -10.46 7.19 -5.64
C CYS A 125 -11.21 7.16 -4.30
N GLU A 126 -11.72 8.31 -3.84
CA GLU A 126 -12.38 8.44 -2.53
C GLU A 126 -13.60 7.52 -2.39
N GLN A 127 -14.38 7.35 -3.45
CA GLN A 127 -15.56 6.50 -3.44
C GLN A 127 -15.16 5.04 -3.22
N GLU A 128 -14.20 4.52 -3.97
CA GLU A 128 -13.72 3.15 -3.85
C GLU A 128 -13.09 2.88 -2.47
N LEU A 129 -12.36 3.86 -1.92
CA LEU A 129 -11.84 3.81 -0.55
C LEU A 129 -12.96 3.72 0.50
N ARG A 130 -14.02 4.50 0.34
CA ARG A 130 -15.20 4.44 1.24
C ARG A 130 -15.92 3.10 1.15
N GLU A 131 -16.10 2.57 -0.07
CA GLU A 131 -16.73 1.26 -0.26
C GLU A 131 -15.91 0.14 0.40
N MET A 132 -14.58 0.18 0.22
CA MET A 132 -13.67 -0.76 0.87
C MET A 132 -13.76 -0.66 2.39
N PHE A 133 -13.70 0.54 2.95
CA PHE A 133 -13.82 0.78 4.39
C PHE A 133 -15.16 0.28 4.94
N ASN A 134 -16.27 0.60 4.28
CA ASN A 134 -17.60 0.14 4.69
C ASN A 134 -17.70 -1.40 4.68
N THR A 135 -17.06 -2.05 3.71
CA THR A 135 -17.01 -3.53 3.64
C THR A 135 -16.23 -4.11 4.82
N LEU A 136 -15.09 -3.50 5.18
CA LEU A 136 -14.31 -3.91 6.36
C LEU A 136 -15.09 -3.71 7.66
N VAL A 137 -15.70 -2.54 7.83
CA VAL A 137 -16.53 -2.24 9.02
C VAL A 137 -17.67 -3.24 9.16
N LYS A 138 -18.38 -3.54 8.06
CA LYS A 138 -19.43 -4.56 8.06
C LYS A 138 -18.90 -5.93 8.49
N TYR A 139 -17.77 -6.35 7.93
CA TYR A 139 -17.12 -7.61 8.30
C TYR A 139 -16.74 -7.64 9.79
N MET A 140 -16.25 -6.53 10.35
CA MET A 140 -15.91 -6.43 11.77
C MET A 140 -17.17 -6.54 12.65
N TYR A 141 -18.27 -5.90 12.28
CA TYR A 141 -19.56 -6.03 12.99
C TYR A 141 -20.10 -7.47 12.97
N GLU A 142 -19.91 -8.19 11.87
CA GLU A 142 -20.41 -9.57 11.74
C GLU A 142 -19.55 -10.59 12.53
N ASN A 143 -18.28 -10.28 12.77
CA ASN A 143 -17.31 -11.26 13.31
C ASN A 143 -16.76 -10.93 14.69
N LEU A 144 -16.93 -9.68 15.18
CA LEU A 144 -16.46 -9.23 16.49
C LEU A 144 -17.65 -8.84 17.36
N ASN A 145 -17.89 -9.61 18.43
CA ASN A 145 -19.09 -9.47 19.27
C ASN A 145 -19.25 -8.09 19.91
N ASP A 146 -18.14 -7.40 20.21
CA ASP A 146 -18.15 -6.12 20.95
C ASP A 146 -17.70 -4.94 20.05
N PHE A 147 -17.62 -5.14 18.71
CA PHE A 147 -17.17 -4.09 17.82
C PHE A 147 -18.21 -2.96 17.72
N GLY A 148 -17.82 -1.76 18.11
CA GLY A 148 -18.68 -0.57 18.07
C GLY A 148 -19.46 -0.28 19.35
N GLU A 149 -19.36 -1.08 20.42
CA GLU A 149 -19.96 -0.78 21.72
C GLU A 149 -19.24 0.37 22.45
N ILE A 150 -17.94 0.52 22.23
CA ILE A 150 -17.15 1.61 22.80
C ILE A 150 -16.58 2.48 21.69
N MET A 151 -17.12 3.68 21.52
CA MET A 151 -16.55 4.69 20.62
C MET A 151 -15.69 5.67 21.43
N ALA A 152 -14.38 5.65 21.22
CA ALA A 152 -13.49 6.70 21.70
C ALA A 152 -13.55 7.89 20.71
N ALA A 153 -14.07 9.04 21.17
CA ALA A 153 -13.99 10.27 20.42
C ALA A 153 -12.67 10.97 20.78
N ASP A 154 -11.72 11.00 19.85
CA ASP A 154 -10.59 11.91 19.96
C ASP A 154 -11.04 13.35 19.62
N GLY A 155 -10.64 14.32 20.44
CA GLY A 155 -11.17 15.69 20.47
C GLY A 155 -10.82 16.58 19.27
N THR A 156 -10.57 16.04 18.11
CA THR A 156 -10.53 16.78 16.83
C THR A 156 -11.91 16.76 16.20
N GLU A 157 -12.53 17.94 16.08
CA GLU A 157 -13.90 18.22 15.64
C GLU A 157 -14.24 17.72 14.22
N LYS A 158 -14.19 16.41 13.97
CA LYS A 158 -14.93 15.79 12.86
C LYS A 158 -15.58 14.52 13.34
N ILE A 159 -16.75 14.69 13.94
CA ILE A 159 -17.63 13.60 14.32
C ILE A 159 -18.09 12.89 13.06
N TRP A 160 -17.52 11.73 12.79
CA TRP A 160 -18.09 10.76 11.85
C TRP A 160 -19.23 10.04 12.58
N THR A 161 -20.40 10.66 12.62
CA THR A 161 -21.61 10.00 13.13
C THR A 161 -22.06 8.98 12.10
N VAL A 162 -21.58 7.74 12.21
CA VAL A 162 -22.26 6.61 11.59
C VAL A 162 -23.54 6.38 12.36
N LYS A 163 -24.68 6.85 11.84
CA LYS A 163 -25.99 6.51 12.40
C LYS A 163 -26.21 5.02 12.18
N VAL A 164 -26.05 4.23 13.24
CA VAL A 164 -26.30 2.77 13.28
C VAL A 164 -27.78 2.41 13.00
N SER A 165 -28.67 3.39 12.93
CA SER A 165 -30.13 3.19 12.71
C SER A 165 -30.51 2.74 11.27
N ALA A 166 -29.59 2.56 10.36
CA ALA A 166 -29.90 2.19 8.96
C ALA A 166 -29.80 0.69 8.66
N PHE A 167 -29.40 -0.15 9.62
CA PHE A 167 -29.18 -1.58 9.37
C PHE A 167 -30.24 -2.53 9.95
N ASN A 168 -31.29 -2.01 10.60
CA ASN A 168 -32.43 -2.80 11.06
C ASN A 168 -33.65 -2.53 10.16
N LYS A 169 -33.64 -3.08 8.93
CA LYS A 169 -34.85 -3.41 8.17
C LYS A 169 -34.54 -4.56 7.22
#